data_4635f2837283a45d4353e1b4dd853f62
#
_entry.id   4635f2837283a45d4353e1b4dd853f62
#
_cell.length_a   1.000
_cell.length_b   1.000
_cell.length_c   1.000
_cell.angle_alpha   90.00
_cell.angle_beta   90.00
_cell.angle_gamma   90.00
#
_symmetry.space_group_name_H-M   'P 1'
#
loop_
_entity.id
_entity.type
_entity.pdbx_description
1 polymer ?
#
loop_
_entity_poly.entity_id
_entity_poly.type
_entity_poly.pdbx_seq_one_letter_code
_entity_poly.pdbx_strand_id
1 'polypeptide(L)'
;KKPLIIEDDGLNIDSLDGFPGPYSSYVQKTIGNKGILNLLKKNRNAKFVSTITYCDKNNFESFEGKLTGTISKSEKGTGWGFDPIFIPKNTTKTFGELINKNILSHRYKALKKFSNWYLHK
;
A
#
# COMPACT_ATOMS: atom_id res chain seq x y z
N LYS A 1 -18.79 14.38 -19.72
CA LYS A 1 -17.55 14.13 -19.00
C LYS A 1 -17.25 12.64 -18.98
N LYS A 2 -16.05 12.28 -19.40
CA LYS A 2 -15.64 10.88 -19.46
C LYS A 2 -15.39 10.32 -18.07
N PRO A 3 -15.71 9.03 -17.83
CA PRO A 3 -15.34 8.40 -16.58
C PRO A 3 -13.83 8.40 -16.36
N LEU A 4 -13.42 8.55 -15.11
CA LEU A 4 -12.02 8.61 -14.74
C LEU A 4 -11.80 7.75 -13.48
N ILE A 5 -10.75 6.94 -13.50
CA ILE A 5 -10.33 6.14 -12.34
C ILE A 5 -8.92 6.58 -11.97
N ILE A 6 -8.74 6.92 -10.70
CA ILE A 6 -7.43 7.29 -10.15
C ILE A 6 -7.10 6.32 -9.03
N GLU A 7 -5.87 5.81 -9.04
CA GLU A 7 -5.35 4.97 -7.97
C GLU A 7 -4.24 5.71 -7.23
N ASP A 8 -4.26 5.65 -5.91
CA ASP A 8 -3.22 6.20 -5.07
C ASP A 8 -2.85 5.16 -4.01
N ASP A 9 -1.56 4.83 -3.92
CA ASP A 9 -1.05 3.82 -2.99
C ASP A 9 -0.04 4.45 -2.05
N GLY A 10 -0.07 4.01 -0.79
CA GLY A 10 0.84 4.53 0.20
C GLY A 10 1.20 3.53 1.28
N LEU A 11 2.35 3.77 1.90
CA LEU A 11 2.82 3.05 3.08
C LEU A 11 2.66 3.96 4.28
N ASN A 12 1.92 3.51 5.29
CA ASN A 12 1.74 4.24 6.53
C ASN A 12 2.44 3.49 7.66
N ILE A 13 3.36 4.16 8.34
CA ILE A 13 4.15 3.55 9.43
C ILE A 13 3.68 4.17 10.74
N ASP A 14 3.24 3.33 11.69
CA ASP A 14 2.61 3.78 12.92
C ASP A 14 3.53 4.67 13.75
N SER A 15 4.78 4.26 13.95
CA SER A 15 5.72 5.04 14.78
C SER A 15 6.14 6.36 14.16
N LEU A 16 5.81 6.57 12.89
CA LEU A 16 6.10 7.82 12.17
C LEU A 16 4.81 8.60 11.88
N ASP A 17 3.75 8.32 12.67
CA ASP A 17 2.43 8.99 12.56
C ASP A 17 1.86 8.92 11.15
N GLY A 18 2.06 7.77 10.48
CA GLY A 18 1.54 7.54 9.15
C GLY A 18 2.48 7.93 8.01
N PHE A 19 3.64 8.54 8.32
CA PHE A 19 4.64 8.83 7.30
C PHE A 19 5.20 7.51 6.74
N PRO A 20 5.50 7.38 5.44
CA PRO A 20 5.42 8.41 4.40
C PRO A 20 4.03 8.73 3.87
N GLY A 21 3.01 7.86 4.04
CA GLY A 21 1.63 8.15 3.67
C GLY A 21 1.50 8.71 2.25
N PRO A 22 0.92 9.92 2.10
CA PRO A 22 0.75 10.53 0.78
C PRO A 22 2.07 10.88 0.08
N TYR A 23 3.18 10.88 0.80
CA TYR A 23 4.50 11.16 0.24
C TYR A 23 5.26 9.89 -0.14
N SER A 24 4.61 8.73 -0.16
CA SER A 24 5.28 7.44 -0.37
C SER A 24 6.11 7.39 -1.66
N SER A 25 5.56 7.88 -2.76
CA SER A 25 6.30 7.90 -4.02
C SER A 25 7.55 8.78 -3.95
N TYR A 26 7.42 9.95 -3.35
CA TYR A 26 8.55 10.87 -3.17
C TYR A 26 9.64 10.27 -2.27
N VAL A 27 9.21 9.66 -1.17
CA VAL A 27 10.12 9.03 -0.22
C VAL A 27 10.88 7.87 -0.88
N GLN A 28 10.18 7.06 -1.68
CA GLN A 28 10.84 5.96 -2.40
C GLN A 28 11.92 6.46 -3.34
N LYS A 29 11.68 7.61 -3.99
CA LYS A 29 12.65 8.19 -4.94
C LYS A 29 13.79 8.94 -4.25
N THR A 30 13.62 9.32 -3.00
CA THR A 30 14.64 10.09 -2.26
C THR A 30 15.44 9.22 -1.30
N ILE A 31 14.88 8.92 -0.12
CA ILE A 31 15.62 8.15 0.87
C ILE A 31 15.50 6.63 0.68
N GLY A 32 14.46 6.18 -0.03
CA GLY A 32 14.27 4.77 -0.37
C GLY A 32 14.05 3.87 0.82
N ASN A 33 14.15 2.56 0.56
CA ASN A 33 13.95 1.55 1.61
C ASN A 33 14.99 1.67 2.72
N LYS A 34 16.25 1.92 2.37
CA LYS A 34 17.30 2.11 3.38
C LYS A 34 17.02 3.26 4.29
N GLY A 35 16.51 4.38 3.76
CA GLY A 35 16.15 5.53 4.56
C GLY A 35 15.03 5.23 5.53
N ILE A 36 14.01 4.52 5.08
CA ILE A 36 12.91 4.09 5.94
C ILE A 36 13.42 3.19 7.07
N LEU A 37 14.26 2.19 6.72
CA LEU A 37 14.81 1.29 7.73
C LEU A 37 15.62 2.03 8.79
N ASN A 38 16.35 3.07 8.39
CA ASN A 38 17.16 3.87 9.31
C ASN A 38 16.32 4.72 10.27
N LEU A 39 15.09 5.05 9.89
CA LEU A 39 14.19 5.84 10.74
C LEU A 39 13.52 5.01 11.84
N LEU A 40 13.48 3.69 11.68
CA LEU A 40 12.69 2.82 12.56
C LEU A 40 13.53 2.24 13.68
N LYS A 41 12.90 2.11 14.86
CA LYS A 41 13.54 1.51 16.05
C LYS A 41 12.76 0.26 16.45
N LYS A 42 11.93 0.33 17.49
CA LYS A 42 11.24 -0.83 18.04
C LYS A 42 9.90 -1.10 17.38
N ASN A 43 9.04 -0.08 17.31
CA ASN A 43 7.72 -0.23 16.73
C ASN A 43 7.81 -0.17 15.21
N ARG A 44 7.58 -1.30 14.57
CA ARG A 44 7.68 -1.44 13.13
C ARG A 44 6.33 -1.70 12.47
N ASN A 45 5.25 -1.48 13.20
CA ASN A 45 3.90 -1.69 12.67
C ASN A 45 3.61 -0.72 11.53
N ALA A 46 3.01 -1.24 10.48
CA ALA A 46 2.74 -0.46 9.28
C ALA A 46 1.54 -1.04 8.54
N LYS A 47 1.07 -0.31 7.55
CA LYS A 47 0.04 -0.81 6.65
C LYS A 47 0.23 -0.20 5.26
N PHE A 48 -0.06 -1.00 4.25
CA PHE A 48 -0.26 -0.49 2.90
C PHE A 48 -1.71 -0.06 2.76
N VAL A 49 -1.92 1.05 2.06
CA VAL A 49 -3.25 1.57 1.77
C VAL A 49 -3.33 1.85 0.28
N SER A 50 -4.37 1.35 -0.36
CA SER A 50 -4.67 1.68 -1.75
C SER A 50 -6.02 2.34 -1.81
N THR A 51 -6.13 3.44 -2.52
CA THR A 51 -7.39 4.16 -2.72
C THR A 51 -7.69 4.24 -4.21
N ILE A 52 -8.85 3.72 -4.60
CA ILE A 52 -9.36 3.83 -5.96
C ILE A 52 -10.48 4.86 -5.95
N THR A 53 -10.35 5.89 -6.75
CA THR A 53 -11.38 6.92 -6.88
C THR A 53 -11.97 6.87 -8.28
N TYR A 54 -13.29 6.75 -8.34
CA TYR A 54 -14.04 6.77 -9.59
C TYR A 54 -14.82 8.07 -9.67
N CYS A 55 -14.80 8.68 -10.83
CA CYS A 55 -15.51 9.93 -11.05
C CYS A 55 -16.11 9.94 -12.45
N ASP A 56 -17.40 10.23 -12.54
CA ASP A 56 -18.05 10.53 -13.82
C ASP A 56 -18.98 11.73 -13.63
N LYS A 57 -19.86 11.98 -14.60
CA LYS A 57 -20.76 13.12 -14.55
C LYS A 57 -21.65 13.14 -13.29
N ASN A 58 -22.09 11.96 -12.83
CA ASN A 58 -23.06 11.84 -11.75
C ASN A 58 -22.52 11.20 -10.48
N ASN A 59 -21.30 10.65 -10.52
CA ASN A 59 -20.75 9.88 -9.40
C ASN A 59 -19.34 10.31 -9.04
N PHE A 60 -19.07 10.32 -7.74
CA PHE A 60 -17.73 10.48 -7.21
C PHE A 60 -17.63 9.57 -5.99
N GLU A 61 -16.88 8.45 -6.15
CA GLU A 61 -16.77 7.43 -5.11
C GLU A 61 -15.32 7.01 -4.93
N SER A 62 -14.94 6.78 -3.67
CA SER A 62 -13.61 6.29 -3.33
C SER A 62 -13.70 4.98 -2.58
N PHE A 63 -12.76 4.07 -2.86
CA PHE A 63 -12.71 2.74 -2.26
C PHE A 63 -11.31 2.48 -1.76
N GLU A 64 -11.21 2.04 -0.51
CA GLU A 64 -9.93 1.85 0.15
C GLU A 64 -9.70 0.39 0.49
N GLY A 65 -8.51 -0.09 0.17
CA GLY A 65 -8.03 -1.39 0.61
C GLY A 65 -6.82 -1.21 1.50
N LYS A 66 -6.78 -1.95 2.61
CA LYS A 66 -5.67 -1.87 3.58
C LYS A 66 -5.12 -3.25 3.83
N LEU A 67 -3.82 -3.29 4.06
CA LEU A 67 -3.14 -4.50 4.48
C LEU A 67 -2.18 -4.15 5.60
N THR A 68 -2.46 -4.67 6.80
CA THR A 68 -1.59 -4.43 7.96
C THR A 68 -0.40 -5.38 7.93
N GLY A 69 0.66 -4.97 8.58
CA GLY A 69 1.88 -5.75 8.68
C GLY A 69 2.95 -5.04 9.47
N THR A 70 4.20 -5.40 9.19
CA THR A 70 5.35 -4.79 9.85
C THR A 70 6.46 -4.52 8.84
N ILE A 71 7.36 -3.62 9.21
CA ILE A 71 8.54 -3.35 8.39
C ILE A 71 9.66 -4.28 8.82
N SER A 72 10.28 -4.95 7.86
CA SER A 72 11.40 -5.87 8.11
C SER A 72 12.64 -5.11 8.59
N LYS A 73 13.62 -5.86 9.11
CA LYS A 73 14.87 -5.25 9.57
C LYS A 73 15.84 -4.98 8.42
N SER A 74 15.68 -5.66 7.31
CA SER A 74 16.50 -5.49 6.12
C SER A 74 15.67 -5.77 4.87
N GLU A 75 16.17 -5.34 3.72
CA GLU A 75 15.51 -5.64 2.44
C GLU A 75 15.66 -7.12 2.12
N LYS A 76 14.56 -7.76 1.73
CA LYS A 76 14.54 -9.17 1.36
C LYS A 76 13.65 -9.40 0.16
N GLY A 77 14.14 -10.20 -0.78
CA GLY A 77 13.41 -10.50 -2.00
C GLY A 77 13.53 -9.38 -3.02
N THR A 78 12.68 -9.45 -4.02
CA THR A 78 12.62 -8.49 -5.10
C THR A 78 11.26 -7.85 -5.13
N GLY A 79 11.04 -6.94 -6.06
CA GLY A 79 9.73 -6.36 -6.23
C GLY A 79 9.80 -4.86 -6.32
N TRP A 80 8.65 -4.27 -6.23
CA TRP A 80 8.41 -2.89 -6.54
C TRP A 80 8.34 -2.05 -5.27
N GLY A 81 9.00 -0.91 -5.27
CA GLY A 81 8.85 0.05 -4.18
C GLY A 81 9.20 -0.52 -2.81
N PHE A 82 8.25 -0.52 -1.90
CA PHE A 82 8.45 -0.98 -0.52
C PHE A 82 8.27 -2.50 -0.34
N ASP A 83 8.00 -3.25 -1.40
CA ASP A 83 7.81 -4.70 -1.30
C ASP A 83 8.92 -5.41 -0.52
N PRO A 84 10.22 -5.07 -0.73
CA PRO A 84 11.29 -5.77 -0.01
C PRO A 84 11.34 -5.53 1.50
N ILE A 85 10.57 -4.59 2.03
CA ILE A 85 10.61 -4.28 3.47
C ILE A 85 9.26 -4.44 4.19
N PHE A 86 8.19 -4.79 3.49
CA PHE A 86 6.88 -4.93 4.12
C PHE A 86 6.53 -6.40 4.33
N ILE A 87 6.29 -6.80 5.59
CA ILE A 87 5.88 -8.16 5.97
C ILE A 87 4.39 -8.14 6.29
N PRO A 88 3.53 -8.74 5.45
CA PRO A 88 2.09 -8.80 5.74
C PRO A 88 1.80 -9.53 7.04
N LYS A 89 0.73 -9.14 7.71
CA LYS A 89 0.24 -9.80 8.91
C LYS A 89 0.04 -11.30 8.64
N ASN A 90 0.38 -12.14 9.63
CA ASN A 90 0.28 -13.60 9.57
C ASN A 90 1.26 -14.25 8.58
N THR A 91 2.30 -13.53 8.16
CA THR A 91 3.40 -14.10 7.39
C THR A 91 4.72 -13.73 8.06
N THR A 92 5.80 -14.40 7.63
CA THR A 92 7.15 -14.09 8.09
C THR A 92 8.02 -13.56 6.95
N LYS A 93 7.46 -13.47 5.76
CA LYS A 93 8.20 -13.07 4.55
C LYS A 93 7.74 -11.70 4.07
N THR A 94 8.65 -10.95 3.45
CA THR A 94 8.29 -9.68 2.83
C THR A 94 7.47 -9.91 1.56
N PHE A 95 6.77 -8.88 1.11
CA PHE A 95 6.10 -8.90 -0.19
C PHE A 95 7.09 -9.23 -1.31
N GLY A 96 8.35 -8.79 -1.19
CA GLY A 96 9.37 -9.09 -2.18
C GLY A 96 9.71 -10.57 -2.27
N GLU A 97 9.40 -11.35 -1.22
CA GLU A 97 9.62 -12.78 -1.16
C GLU A 97 8.39 -13.61 -1.48
N LEU A 98 7.20 -13.01 -1.50
CA LEU A 98 5.94 -13.73 -1.67
C LEU A 98 5.59 -13.93 -3.14
N ILE A 99 5.04 -15.10 -3.47
CA ILE A 99 4.63 -15.45 -4.83
C ILE A 99 3.20 -14.98 -5.14
N ASN A 100 2.28 -15.18 -4.21
CA ASN A 100 0.84 -14.90 -4.43
C ASN A 100 0.40 -13.61 -3.73
N LYS A 101 1.19 -12.58 -3.79
CA LYS A 101 0.91 -11.33 -3.10
C LYS A 101 -0.34 -10.60 -3.60
N ASN A 102 -0.77 -10.86 -4.84
CA ASN A 102 -1.92 -10.17 -5.42
C ASN A 102 -3.21 -10.36 -4.62
N ILE A 103 -3.44 -11.57 -4.09
CA ILE A 103 -4.64 -11.86 -3.31
C ILE A 103 -4.62 -11.13 -1.96
N LEU A 104 -3.43 -10.96 -1.39
CA LEU A 104 -3.25 -10.31 -0.09
C LEU A 104 -3.19 -8.79 -0.21
N SER A 105 -2.94 -8.28 -1.41
CA SER A 105 -2.55 -6.88 -1.56
C SER A 105 -3.70 -5.91 -1.27
N HIS A 106 -3.29 -4.75 -0.81
CA HIS A 106 -4.17 -3.60 -0.58
C HIS A 106 -4.85 -3.15 -1.87
N ARG A 107 -4.15 -3.21 -3.01
CA ARG A 107 -4.72 -2.89 -4.33
C ARG A 107 -5.87 -3.81 -4.69
N TYR A 108 -5.67 -5.12 -4.49
CA TYR A 108 -6.71 -6.11 -4.78
C TYR A 108 -7.97 -5.80 -3.99
N LYS A 109 -7.81 -5.48 -2.70
CA LYS A 109 -8.95 -5.16 -1.84
C LYS A 109 -9.71 -3.93 -2.31
N ALA A 110 -8.99 -2.87 -2.67
CA ALA A 110 -9.60 -1.64 -3.18
C ALA A 110 -10.31 -1.89 -4.51
N LEU A 111 -9.66 -2.62 -5.42
CA LEU A 111 -10.24 -2.95 -6.72
C LEU A 111 -11.51 -3.79 -6.58
N LYS A 112 -11.51 -4.72 -5.65
CA LYS A 112 -12.68 -5.57 -5.41
C LYS A 112 -13.87 -4.73 -4.91
N LYS A 113 -13.62 -3.80 -4.00
CA LYS A 113 -14.67 -2.89 -3.52
C LYS A 113 -15.22 -2.02 -4.64
N PHE A 114 -14.35 -1.45 -5.44
CA PHE A 114 -14.76 -0.65 -6.59
C PHE A 114 -15.57 -1.49 -7.58
N SER A 115 -15.10 -2.68 -7.92
CA SER A 115 -15.76 -3.56 -8.87
C SER A 115 -17.16 -3.93 -8.38
N ASN A 116 -17.31 -4.29 -7.11
CA ASN A 116 -18.62 -4.62 -6.54
C ASN A 116 -19.57 -3.43 -6.63
N TRP A 117 -19.10 -2.25 -6.29
CA TRP A 117 -19.93 -1.05 -6.40
C TRP A 117 -20.34 -0.78 -7.84
N TYR A 118 -19.37 -0.83 -8.75
CA TYR A 118 -19.60 -0.48 -10.15
C TYR A 118 -20.60 -1.42 -10.82
N LEU A 119 -20.51 -2.71 -10.53
CA LEU A 119 -21.40 -3.72 -11.10
C LEU A 119 -22.83 -3.65 -10.55
N HIS A 120 -23.01 -3.03 -9.40
CA HIS A 120 -24.31 -2.96 -8.71
C HIS A 120 -24.85 -1.54 -8.55
N LYS A 121 -24.24 -0.57 -9.19
CA LYS A 121 -24.73 0.80 -9.10
C LYS A 121 -25.99 1.04 -9.93
#